data_86336db4dee7eef3a4e3148ddb49ea59
#
_entry.id   86336db4dee7eef3a4e3148ddb49ea59
#
_cell.length_a   1.000
_cell.length_b   1.000
_cell.length_c   1.000
_cell.angle_alpha   90.00
_cell.angle_beta   90.00
_cell.angle_gamma   90.00
#
_symmetry.space_group_name_H-M   'P 1'
#
loop_
_entity.id
_entity.type
_entity.pdbx_description
1 polymer ?
#
loop_
_entity_poly.entity_id
_entity_poly.type
_entity_poly.pdbx_seq_one_letter_code
_entity_poly.pdbx_strand_id
1 'polypeptide(L)'
;MKNRIINVQDVPISISKQELDDYICITDIAKAKTGESRSADVVKNWLRNRNTLEFLGTWEMIYNSDFKVVEFDHFKSEAGLHTFVLSVAEWINKTNAIGLYVKRGKYGGTYAHKDIAFEFASAISPVFKLYLIKEFQRLKEEENDLEQSEWNAKRFLTKNNYLIQTDAVKNYLIPKMNYRENLQWLAYAEEANPELAKKNNVRDFATINELTVLSNLESHNAQMIKEGKKKRTV
;
A
#
# COMPACT_ATOMS: atom_id res chain seq x y z
N MET A 1 10.69 -24.65 -18.97
CA MET A 1 10.04 -23.90 -17.86
C MET A 1 8.72 -23.34 -18.35
N LYS A 2 7.64 -23.56 -17.58
CA LYS A 2 6.28 -23.19 -18.04
C LYS A 2 5.94 -21.81 -17.48
N ASN A 3 5.68 -20.84 -18.37
CA ASN A 3 5.09 -19.57 -17.97
C ASN A 3 3.72 -19.83 -17.32
N ARG A 4 3.35 -19.03 -16.32
CA ARG A 4 1.99 -19.02 -15.80
C ARG A 4 1.13 -18.20 -16.76
N ILE A 5 -0.01 -18.75 -17.18
CA ILE A 5 -0.99 -18.02 -17.99
C ILE A 5 -2.13 -17.64 -17.06
N ILE A 6 -2.46 -16.35 -17.03
CA ILE A 6 -3.66 -15.85 -16.38
C ILE A 6 -4.62 -15.36 -17.45
N ASN A 7 -5.92 -15.60 -17.25
CA ASN A 7 -6.96 -15.06 -18.12
C ASN A 7 -7.52 -13.78 -17.50
N VAL A 8 -7.39 -12.68 -18.24
CA VAL A 8 -7.97 -11.38 -17.86
C VAL A 8 -8.97 -11.01 -18.93
N GLN A 9 -10.26 -10.98 -18.62
CA GLN A 9 -11.34 -10.70 -19.57
C GLN A 9 -11.24 -11.55 -20.84
N ASP A 10 -11.10 -12.88 -20.67
CA ASP A 10 -10.92 -13.89 -21.73
C ASP A 10 -9.63 -13.76 -22.57
N VAL A 11 -8.70 -12.91 -22.15
CA VAL A 11 -7.38 -12.76 -22.78
C VAL A 11 -6.34 -13.55 -21.99
N PRO A 12 -5.66 -14.55 -22.59
CA PRO A 12 -4.56 -15.25 -21.95
C PRO A 12 -3.31 -14.36 -21.91
N ILE A 13 -2.87 -13.99 -20.74
CA ILE A 13 -1.66 -13.20 -20.52
C ILE A 13 -0.60 -14.08 -19.89
N SER A 14 0.59 -14.13 -20.51
CA SER A 14 1.72 -14.91 -20.02
C SER A 14 2.52 -14.12 -18.96
N ILE A 15 2.70 -14.72 -17.78
CA ILE A 15 3.59 -14.23 -16.74
C ILE A 15 4.82 -15.12 -16.68
N SER A 16 6.01 -14.54 -16.62
CA SER A 16 7.26 -15.29 -16.49
C SER A 16 7.44 -15.85 -15.07
N LYS A 17 7.83 -17.13 -14.95
CA LYS A 17 8.05 -17.83 -13.67
C LYS A 17 9.51 -17.85 -13.21
N GLN A 18 10.42 -17.19 -13.90
CA GLN A 18 11.85 -17.17 -13.54
C GLN A 18 12.21 -15.83 -12.91
N GLU A 19 12.71 -15.84 -11.67
CA GLU A 19 13.34 -14.72 -10.93
C GLU A 19 12.63 -13.34 -11.04
N LEU A 20 11.60 -13.27 -11.88
CA LEU A 20 10.87 -12.11 -12.36
C LEU A 20 9.35 -12.39 -12.31
N ASP A 21 8.84 -12.82 -11.15
CA ASP A 21 7.38 -13.01 -10.95
C ASP A 21 6.56 -11.72 -11.22
N ASP A 22 7.26 -10.61 -11.38
CA ASP A 22 6.68 -9.28 -11.62
C ASP A 22 6.64 -8.87 -13.11
N TYR A 23 7.02 -9.73 -14.07
CA TYR A 23 7.03 -9.38 -15.49
C TYR A 23 5.88 -9.99 -16.28
N ILE A 24 5.16 -9.13 -17.01
CA ILE A 24 3.97 -9.42 -17.78
C ILE A 24 4.27 -9.28 -19.28
N CYS A 25 3.77 -10.19 -20.12
CA CYS A 25 3.91 -10.11 -21.57
C CYS A 25 3.04 -8.99 -22.17
N ILE A 26 3.63 -7.83 -22.49
CA ILE A 26 2.92 -6.72 -23.12
C ILE A 26 2.54 -7.01 -24.58
N THR A 27 3.24 -7.94 -25.25
CA THR A 27 2.85 -8.40 -26.57
C THR A 27 1.49 -9.10 -26.55
N ASP A 28 1.19 -9.89 -25.51
CA ASP A 28 -0.11 -10.56 -25.39
C ASP A 28 -1.23 -9.53 -25.13
N ILE A 29 -0.95 -8.49 -24.33
CA ILE A 29 -1.87 -7.39 -24.12
C ILE A 29 -2.15 -6.65 -25.44
N ALA A 30 -1.13 -6.39 -26.25
CA ALA A 30 -1.29 -5.77 -27.57
C ALA A 30 -2.08 -6.67 -28.54
N LYS A 31 -1.86 -7.98 -28.55
CA LYS A 31 -2.61 -8.95 -29.36
C LYS A 31 -4.09 -8.93 -29.04
N ALA A 32 -4.44 -8.87 -27.79
CA ALA A 32 -5.82 -8.79 -27.34
C ALA A 32 -6.59 -7.62 -27.94
N LYS A 33 -5.90 -6.49 -28.14
CA LYS A 33 -6.51 -5.28 -28.69
C LYS A 33 -6.57 -5.25 -30.22
N THR A 34 -5.50 -5.70 -30.89
CA THR A 34 -5.31 -5.43 -32.34
C THR A 34 -5.14 -6.68 -33.19
N GLY A 35 -5.16 -7.86 -32.57
CA GLY A 35 -4.83 -9.13 -33.24
C GLY A 35 -3.32 -9.37 -33.39
N GLU A 36 -2.96 -10.59 -33.78
CA GLU A 36 -1.55 -11.04 -33.81
C GLU A 36 -0.66 -10.20 -34.74
N SER A 37 -1.18 -9.84 -35.93
CA SER A 37 -0.38 -9.22 -37.00
C SER A 37 0.12 -7.79 -36.65
N ARG A 38 -0.53 -7.08 -35.72
CA ARG A 38 -0.22 -5.67 -35.40
C ARG A 38 0.35 -5.45 -34.01
N SER A 39 0.49 -6.50 -33.22
CA SER A 39 0.93 -6.39 -31.83
C SER A 39 2.33 -5.77 -31.67
N ALA A 40 3.25 -6.10 -32.58
CA ALA A 40 4.60 -5.51 -32.57
C ALA A 40 4.59 -4.01 -32.91
N ASP A 41 3.71 -3.57 -33.80
CA ASP A 41 3.59 -2.17 -34.18
C ASP A 41 2.99 -1.33 -33.05
N VAL A 42 2.08 -1.90 -32.28
CA VAL A 42 1.53 -1.25 -31.08
C VAL A 42 2.63 -0.95 -30.05
N VAL A 43 3.49 -1.92 -29.76
CA VAL A 43 4.62 -1.74 -28.84
C VAL A 43 5.62 -0.72 -29.37
N LYS A 44 5.95 -0.75 -30.67
CA LYS A 44 6.84 0.24 -31.30
C LYS A 44 6.26 1.65 -31.24
N ASN A 45 4.97 1.80 -31.56
CA ASN A 45 4.31 3.10 -31.53
C ASN A 45 4.22 3.67 -30.11
N TRP A 46 4.03 2.81 -29.12
CA TRP A 46 4.06 3.21 -27.72
C TRP A 46 5.45 3.73 -27.30
N LEU A 47 6.54 3.04 -27.69
CA LEU A 47 7.91 3.47 -27.43
C LEU A 47 8.30 4.78 -28.14
N ARG A 48 7.66 5.13 -29.25
CA ARG A 48 7.92 6.40 -29.95
C ARG A 48 7.36 7.63 -29.23
N ASN A 49 6.48 7.43 -28.25
CA ASN A 49 5.85 8.51 -27.52
C ASN A 49 6.83 9.03 -26.44
N ARG A 50 7.03 10.35 -26.43
CA ARG A 50 7.89 11.02 -25.47
C ARG A 50 7.48 10.74 -24.01
N ASN A 51 6.16 10.81 -23.72
CA ASN A 51 5.66 10.54 -22.38
C ASN A 51 5.99 9.11 -21.92
N THR A 52 5.94 8.14 -22.84
CA THR A 52 6.34 6.76 -22.57
C THR A 52 7.82 6.66 -22.20
N LEU A 53 8.70 7.30 -22.96
CA LEU A 53 10.12 7.29 -22.66
C LEU A 53 10.44 8.00 -21.35
N GLU A 54 9.76 9.10 -21.05
CA GLU A 54 9.90 9.78 -19.75
C GLU A 54 9.46 8.89 -18.59
N PHE A 55 8.38 8.15 -18.74
CA PHE A 55 7.93 7.18 -17.73
C PHE A 55 8.94 6.04 -17.56
N LEU A 56 9.37 5.41 -18.66
CA LEU A 56 10.37 4.34 -18.63
C LEU A 56 11.69 4.79 -18.01
N GLY A 57 12.19 5.95 -18.42
CA GLY A 57 13.43 6.51 -17.88
C GLY A 57 13.31 6.83 -16.40
N THR A 58 12.20 7.38 -15.96
CA THR A 58 11.94 7.63 -14.53
C THR A 58 11.90 6.33 -13.72
N TRP A 59 11.22 5.31 -14.24
CA TRP A 59 11.16 3.99 -13.62
C TRP A 59 12.57 3.38 -13.50
N GLU A 60 13.34 3.40 -14.58
CA GLU A 60 14.71 2.87 -14.60
C GLU A 60 15.63 3.65 -13.62
N MET A 61 15.54 4.97 -13.55
CA MET A 61 16.32 5.78 -12.60
C MET A 61 16.02 5.44 -11.13
N ILE A 62 14.80 4.98 -10.84
CA ILE A 62 14.41 4.59 -9.47
C ILE A 62 14.91 3.19 -9.12
N TYR A 63 14.84 2.23 -10.07
CA TYR A 63 15.03 0.82 -9.78
C TYR A 63 16.31 0.22 -10.37
N ASN A 64 17.06 0.96 -11.21
CA ASN A 64 18.24 0.48 -11.93
C ASN A 64 19.43 1.42 -11.74
N SER A 65 20.38 1.02 -10.90
CA SER A 65 21.60 1.80 -10.64
C SER A 65 22.54 1.90 -11.85
N ASP A 66 22.45 0.94 -12.79
CA ASP A 66 23.31 0.85 -13.96
C ASP A 66 22.68 1.49 -15.22
N PHE A 67 21.58 2.20 -15.05
CA PHE A 67 20.87 2.85 -16.15
C PHE A 67 21.68 4.01 -16.75
N LYS A 68 21.81 4.00 -18.07
CA LYS A 68 22.57 5.02 -18.82
C LYS A 68 21.70 6.23 -19.14
N VAL A 69 21.69 7.21 -18.26
CA VAL A 69 20.84 8.42 -18.38
C VAL A 69 21.18 9.24 -19.63
N VAL A 70 22.45 9.30 -20.06
CA VAL A 70 22.88 10.06 -21.25
C VAL A 70 22.23 9.51 -22.52
N GLU A 71 22.19 8.19 -22.67
CA GLU A 71 21.56 7.52 -23.79
C GLU A 71 20.02 7.70 -23.76
N PHE A 72 19.46 7.69 -22.57
CA PHE A 72 18.04 7.99 -22.38
C PHE A 72 17.71 9.44 -22.81
N ASP A 73 18.49 10.43 -22.43
CA ASP A 73 18.27 11.83 -22.80
C ASP A 73 18.37 12.01 -24.32
N HIS A 74 19.24 11.26 -24.99
CA HIS A 74 19.32 11.25 -26.45
C HIS A 74 18.00 10.75 -27.05
N PHE A 75 17.49 9.59 -26.64
CA PHE A 75 16.21 9.06 -27.12
C PHE A 75 15.04 10.00 -26.82
N LYS A 76 15.03 10.60 -25.63
CA LYS A 76 14.02 11.58 -25.23
C LYS A 76 14.02 12.82 -26.12
N SER A 77 15.18 13.29 -26.56
CA SER A 77 15.30 14.45 -27.45
C SER A 77 14.77 14.17 -28.86
N GLU A 78 14.91 12.94 -29.35
CA GLU A 78 14.43 12.52 -30.66
C GLU A 78 12.96 12.07 -30.67
N ALA A 79 12.42 11.75 -29.49
CA ALA A 79 11.04 11.25 -29.34
C ALA A 79 10.03 12.25 -29.87
N GLY A 80 9.10 11.74 -30.70
CA GLY A 80 8.07 12.55 -31.39
C GLY A 80 8.45 13.04 -32.79
N LEU A 81 9.71 12.92 -33.19
CA LEU A 81 10.09 13.17 -34.59
C LEU A 81 9.51 12.08 -35.52
N HIS A 82 9.12 12.44 -36.72
CA HIS A 82 8.59 11.49 -37.72
C HIS A 82 9.57 10.37 -38.07
N THR A 83 10.87 10.66 -38.04
CA THR A 83 11.96 9.74 -38.33
C THR A 83 12.36 8.87 -37.16
N PHE A 84 11.92 9.20 -35.94
CA PHE A 84 12.29 8.47 -34.75
C PHE A 84 11.65 7.07 -34.71
N VAL A 85 12.47 6.06 -34.67
CA VAL A 85 12.07 4.66 -34.54
C VAL A 85 12.96 4.02 -33.48
N LEU A 86 12.37 3.52 -32.43
CA LEU A 86 13.07 2.82 -31.36
C LEU A 86 12.52 1.41 -31.20
N SER A 87 13.40 0.42 -31.19
CA SER A 87 13.04 -0.95 -30.84
C SER A 87 13.29 -1.24 -29.38
N VAL A 88 12.52 -2.17 -28.79
CA VAL A 88 12.73 -2.59 -27.39
C VAL A 88 14.15 -3.13 -27.17
N ALA A 89 14.70 -3.89 -28.13
CA ALA A 89 16.05 -4.42 -28.03
C ALA A 89 17.12 -3.30 -28.05
N GLU A 90 16.91 -2.25 -28.84
CA GLU A 90 17.80 -1.10 -28.91
C GLU A 90 17.72 -0.30 -27.60
N TRP A 91 16.52 -0.05 -27.07
CA TRP A 91 16.32 0.56 -25.76
C TRP A 91 17.14 -0.16 -24.68
N ILE A 92 16.93 -1.49 -24.53
CA ILE A 92 17.62 -2.30 -23.54
C ILE A 92 19.16 -2.23 -23.71
N ASN A 93 19.65 -2.41 -24.93
CA ASN A 93 21.10 -2.51 -25.17
C ASN A 93 21.82 -1.18 -24.95
N LYS A 94 21.22 -0.07 -25.37
CA LYS A 94 21.86 1.26 -25.25
C LYS A 94 21.74 1.83 -23.84
N THR A 95 20.58 1.71 -23.21
CA THR A 95 20.34 2.31 -21.89
C THR A 95 20.66 1.38 -20.72
N ASN A 96 20.94 0.11 -20.98
CA ASN A 96 21.08 -0.94 -19.96
C ASN A 96 19.80 -1.10 -19.10
N ALA A 97 18.65 -0.93 -19.75
CA ALA A 97 17.34 -1.00 -19.08
C ALA A 97 17.04 -2.42 -18.59
N ILE A 98 16.40 -2.52 -17.42
CA ILE A 98 15.95 -3.78 -16.82
C ILE A 98 14.42 -3.93 -16.83
N GLY A 99 13.66 -2.84 -16.90
CA GLY A 99 12.20 -2.84 -16.84
C GLY A 99 11.51 -3.53 -18.02
N LEU A 100 12.23 -3.76 -19.11
CA LEU A 100 11.77 -4.47 -20.31
C LEU A 100 12.74 -5.57 -20.69
N TYR A 101 12.24 -6.70 -21.19
CA TYR A 101 13.09 -7.71 -21.86
C TYR A 101 12.39 -8.37 -23.04
N VAL A 102 13.16 -8.87 -23.99
CA VAL A 102 12.65 -9.54 -25.19
C VAL A 102 13.01 -11.01 -25.16
N LYS A 103 11.99 -11.86 -25.29
CA LYS A 103 12.16 -13.31 -25.42
C LYS A 103 11.89 -13.74 -26.86
N ARG A 104 12.75 -14.60 -27.42
CA ARG A 104 12.58 -15.18 -28.76
C ARG A 104 11.99 -16.60 -28.67
N GLY A 105 11.36 -17.07 -29.75
CA GLY A 105 10.86 -18.46 -29.87
C GLY A 105 9.35 -18.56 -29.79
N LYS A 106 8.83 -19.80 -29.63
CA LYS A 106 7.38 -20.12 -29.66
C LYS A 106 6.53 -19.32 -28.66
N TYR A 107 7.11 -18.99 -27.52
CA TYR A 107 6.50 -18.13 -26.49
C TYR A 107 7.25 -16.80 -26.41
N GLY A 108 7.72 -16.32 -27.58
CA GLY A 108 8.43 -15.06 -27.68
C GLY A 108 7.50 -13.88 -27.52
N GLY A 109 8.07 -12.76 -27.07
CA GLY A 109 7.36 -11.51 -26.88
C GLY A 109 8.18 -10.50 -26.10
N THR A 110 7.63 -9.31 -25.94
CA THR A 110 8.19 -8.29 -25.06
C THR A 110 7.51 -8.41 -23.69
N TYR A 111 8.32 -8.52 -22.69
CA TYR A 111 7.91 -8.59 -21.29
C TYR A 111 8.29 -7.28 -20.60
N ALA A 112 7.43 -6.79 -19.76
CA ALA A 112 7.61 -5.58 -18.99
C ALA A 112 7.37 -5.84 -17.50
N HIS A 113 8.11 -5.14 -16.63
CA HIS A 113 7.77 -5.11 -15.22
C HIS A 113 6.29 -4.69 -15.04
N LYS A 114 5.62 -5.18 -14.01
CA LYS A 114 4.20 -4.94 -13.78
C LYS A 114 3.79 -3.47 -13.88
N ASP A 115 4.57 -2.55 -13.31
CA ASP A 115 4.29 -1.11 -13.36
C ASP A 115 4.27 -0.59 -14.80
N ILE A 116 5.26 -1.03 -15.60
CA ILE A 116 5.40 -0.67 -17.01
C ILE A 116 4.30 -1.31 -17.85
N ALA A 117 3.92 -2.55 -17.52
CA ALA A 117 2.83 -3.24 -18.18
C ALA A 117 1.47 -2.57 -17.93
N PHE A 118 1.24 -2.06 -16.73
CA PHE A 118 0.04 -1.27 -16.41
C PHE A 118 0.02 0.06 -17.16
N GLU A 119 1.16 0.77 -17.26
CA GLU A 119 1.27 1.96 -18.08
C GLU A 119 0.99 1.66 -19.56
N PHE A 120 1.61 0.62 -20.12
CA PHE A 120 1.36 0.17 -21.48
C PHE A 120 -0.12 -0.11 -21.73
N ALA A 121 -0.77 -0.91 -20.87
CA ALA A 121 -2.18 -1.24 -20.99
C ALA A 121 -3.07 0.01 -20.91
N SER A 122 -2.73 0.95 -20.04
CA SER A 122 -3.42 2.24 -19.88
C SER A 122 -3.26 3.13 -21.12
N ALA A 123 -2.07 3.15 -21.72
CA ALA A 123 -1.78 3.93 -22.92
C ALA A 123 -2.55 3.42 -24.14
N ILE A 124 -2.70 2.08 -24.27
CA ILE A 124 -3.39 1.49 -25.41
C ILE A 124 -4.90 1.35 -25.23
N SER A 125 -5.41 1.33 -24.00
CA SER A 125 -6.84 1.16 -23.70
C SER A 125 -7.37 2.23 -22.75
N PRO A 126 -8.08 3.24 -23.25
CA PRO A 126 -8.73 4.25 -22.40
C PRO A 126 -9.73 3.65 -21.39
N VAL A 127 -10.41 2.55 -21.77
CA VAL A 127 -11.34 1.83 -20.89
C VAL A 127 -10.58 1.22 -19.69
N PHE A 128 -9.46 0.58 -19.97
CA PHE A 128 -8.61 0.00 -18.92
C PHE A 128 -8.03 1.10 -18.00
N LYS A 129 -7.60 2.22 -18.58
CA LYS A 129 -7.13 3.37 -17.80
C LYS A 129 -8.21 3.88 -16.84
N LEU A 130 -9.46 4.02 -17.35
CA LEU A 130 -10.58 4.45 -16.51
C LEU A 130 -10.89 3.43 -15.41
N TYR A 131 -10.82 2.14 -15.74
CA TYR A 131 -10.98 1.06 -14.75
C TYR A 131 -9.94 1.16 -13.63
N LEU A 132 -8.65 1.33 -13.95
CA LEU A 132 -7.58 1.50 -12.97
C LEU A 132 -7.82 2.70 -12.06
N ILE A 133 -8.24 3.84 -12.63
CA ILE A 133 -8.55 5.04 -11.85
C ILE A 133 -9.70 4.77 -10.87
N LYS A 134 -10.76 4.10 -11.33
CA LYS A 134 -11.90 3.76 -10.49
C LYS A 134 -11.55 2.77 -9.39
N GLU A 135 -10.75 1.76 -9.72
CA GLU A 135 -10.30 0.77 -8.76
C GLU A 135 -9.39 1.39 -7.69
N PHE A 136 -8.49 2.30 -8.08
CA PHE A 136 -7.69 3.05 -7.13
C PHE A 136 -8.55 3.90 -6.19
N GLN A 137 -9.56 4.60 -6.72
CA GLN A 137 -10.50 5.38 -5.91
C GLN A 137 -11.23 4.48 -4.90
N ARG A 138 -11.75 3.32 -5.36
CA ARG A 138 -12.45 2.35 -4.52
C ARG A 138 -11.54 1.84 -3.38
N LEU A 139 -10.31 1.45 -3.70
CA LEU A 139 -9.35 0.98 -2.69
C LEU A 139 -9.00 2.07 -1.67
N LYS A 140 -8.88 3.33 -2.10
CA LYS A 140 -8.65 4.46 -1.20
C LYS A 140 -9.85 4.75 -0.30
N GLU A 141 -11.07 4.62 -0.82
CA GLU A 141 -12.30 4.75 -0.02
C GLU A 141 -12.37 3.63 1.03
N GLU A 142 -12.10 2.37 0.65
CA GLU A 142 -12.07 1.23 1.58
C GLU A 142 -10.99 1.39 2.67
N GLU A 143 -9.78 1.87 2.31
CA GLU A 143 -8.71 2.14 3.27
C GLU A 143 -9.16 3.19 4.30
N ASN A 144 -9.75 4.30 3.84
CA ASN A 144 -10.26 5.36 4.71
C ASN A 144 -11.40 4.85 5.62
N ASP A 145 -12.31 4.04 5.09
CA ASP A 145 -13.43 3.46 5.87
C ASP A 145 -12.92 2.50 6.94
N LEU A 146 -11.89 1.70 6.63
CA LEU A 146 -11.23 0.82 7.59
C LEU A 146 -10.56 1.62 8.71
N GLU A 147 -9.78 2.66 8.39
CA GLU A 147 -9.14 3.53 9.38
C GLU A 147 -10.16 4.22 10.26
N GLN A 148 -11.25 4.72 9.68
CA GLN A 148 -12.33 5.37 10.45
C GLN A 148 -13.09 4.39 11.34
N SER A 149 -13.33 3.17 10.88
CA SER A 149 -13.94 2.10 11.67
C SER A 149 -13.05 1.71 12.85
N GLU A 150 -11.74 1.56 12.62
CA GLU A 150 -10.75 1.27 13.65
C GLU A 150 -10.68 2.38 14.72
N TRP A 151 -10.67 3.64 14.27
CA TRP A 151 -10.68 4.79 15.17
C TRP A 151 -11.96 4.87 16.01
N ASN A 152 -13.14 4.60 15.39
CA ASN A 152 -14.42 4.56 16.10
C ASN A 152 -14.46 3.44 17.14
N ALA A 153 -13.94 2.24 16.81
CA ALA A 153 -13.85 1.13 17.74
C ALA A 153 -12.94 1.45 18.94
N LYS A 154 -11.76 2.04 18.68
CA LYS A 154 -10.84 2.50 19.74
C LYS A 154 -11.53 3.50 20.67
N ARG A 155 -12.22 4.46 20.11
CA ARG A 155 -12.93 5.51 20.85
C ARG A 155 -14.06 4.94 21.69
N PHE A 156 -14.85 4.01 21.14
CA PHE A 156 -15.91 3.33 21.84
C PHE A 156 -15.40 2.52 23.04
N LEU A 157 -14.35 1.73 22.85
CA LEU A 157 -13.72 0.95 23.92
C LEU A 157 -13.19 1.86 25.03
N THR A 158 -12.47 2.91 24.67
CA THR A 158 -11.90 3.87 25.63
C THR A 158 -13.01 4.54 26.45
N LYS A 159 -14.09 4.98 25.82
CA LYS A 159 -15.22 5.64 26.50
C LYS A 159 -15.93 4.70 27.46
N ASN A 160 -16.25 3.49 27.02
CA ASN A 160 -16.97 2.53 27.86
C ASN A 160 -16.13 2.10 29.07
N ASN A 161 -14.85 1.87 28.88
CA ASN A 161 -13.96 1.48 29.97
C ASN A 161 -13.80 2.60 31.00
N TYR A 162 -13.64 3.83 30.54
CA TYR A 162 -13.59 4.98 31.42
C TYR A 162 -14.86 5.09 32.28
N LEU A 163 -16.03 4.90 31.69
CA LEU A 163 -17.31 4.95 32.42
C LEU A 163 -17.40 3.83 33.47
N ILE A 164 -17.10 2.58 33.08
CA ILE A 164 -17.18 1.41 33.97
C ILE A 164 -16.23 1.59 35.17
N GLN A 165 -15.00 2.03 34.91
CA GLN A 165 -14.01 2.22 35.96
C GLN A 165 -14.37 3.41 36.86
N THR A 166 -14.79 4.53 36.28
CA THR A 166 -15.19 5.72 37.02
C THR A 166 -16.40 5.45 37.92
N ASP A 167 -17.39 4.72 37.42
CA ASP A 167 -18.56 4.35 38.20
C ASP A 167 -18.19 3.40 39.36
N ALA A 168 -17.30 2.43 39.12
CA ALA A 168 -16.83 1.55 40.17
C ALA A 168 -16.04 2.30 41.26
N VAL A 169 -15.16 3.21 40.86
CA VAL A 169 -14.41 4.06 41.82
C VAL A 169 -15.37 4.97 42.59
N LYS A 170 -16.28 5.67 41.90
CA LYS A 170 -17.22 6.60 42.51
C LYS A 170 -18.15 5.93 43.51
N ASN A 171 -18.69 4.77 43.16
CA ASN A 171 -19.74 4.14 43.93
C ASN A 171 -19.21 3.22 45.06
N TYR A 172 -17.99 2.67 44.92
CA TYR A 172 -17.45 1.67 45.83
C TYR A 172 -16.16 2.03 46.53
N LEU A 173 -15.31 2.89 45.93
CA LEU A 173 -14.04 3.31 46.56
C LEU A 173 -14.17 4.68 47.24
N ILE A 174 -14.67 5.70 46.58
CA ILE A 174 -14.77 7.07 47.13
C ILE A 174 -15.53 7.10 48.47
N PRO A 175 -16.66 6.39 48.62
CA PRO A 175 -17.37 6.38 49.92
C PRO A 175 -16.60 5.77 51.07
N LYS A 176 -15.57 4.97 50.78
CA LYS A 176 -14.74 4.26 51.80
C LYS A 176 -13.37 4.93 52.04
N MET A 177 -13.00 5.96 51.23
CA MET A 177 -11.69 6.62 51.32
C MET A 177 -11.82 8.00 51.93
N ASN A 178 -10.86 8.32 52.84
CA ASN A 178 -10.74 9.66 53.35
C ASN A 178 -10.27 10.61 52.27
N TYR A 179 -10.80 11.84 52.23
CA TYR A 179 -10.50 12.85 51.23
C TYR A 179 -8.99 13.16 51.05
N ARG A 180 -8.20 13.04 52.13
CA ARG A 180 -6.74 13.19 52.07
C ARG A 180 -6.02 12.11 51.27
N GLU A 181 -6.50 10.87 51.29
CA GLU A 181 -5.88 9.75 50.57
C GLU A 181 -6.15 9.86 49.07
N ASN A 182 -7.30 10.44 48.66
CA ASN A 182 -7.63 10.70 47.27
C ASN A 182 -6.73 11.76 46.63
N LEU A 183 -6.38 12.83 47.36
CA LEU A 183 -5.46 13.86 46.88
C LEU A 183 -4.03 13.33 46.70
N GLN A 184 -3.58 12.46 47.60
CA GLN A 184 -2.27 11.81 47.46
C GLN A 184 -2.18 10.87 46.24
N TRP A 185 -3.27 10.21 45.90
CA TRP A 185 -3.30 9.31 44.74
C TRP A 185 -3.26 10.08 43.39
N LEU A 186 -3.97 11.19 43.29
CA LEU A 186 -3.93 12.08 42.13
C LEU A 186 -2.55 12.71 41.96
N ALA A 187 -1.93 13.19 43.04
CA ALA A 187 -0.58 13.73 43.03
C ALA A 187 0.46 12.70 42.59
N TYR A 188 0.34 11.44 43.07
CA TYR A 188 1.23 10.36 42.70
C TYR A 188 1.11 9.98 41.21
N ALA A 189 -0.10 10.00 40.62
CA ALA A 189 -0.32 9.72 39.22
C ALA A 189 0.23 10.84 38.30
N GLU A 190 0.16 12.11 38.75
CA GLU A 190 0.75 13.25 38.05
C GLU A 190 2.29 13.27 38.17
N GLU A 191 2.86 12.82 39.30
CA GLU A 191 4.31 12.77 39.57
C GLU A 191 4.98 11.65 38.77
N ALA A 192 4.29 10.51 38.57
CA ALA A 192 4.82 9.34 37.88
C ALA A 192 5.02 9.56 36.37
N ASN A 193 4.23 10.45 35.71
CA ASN A 193 4.31 10.73 34.27
C ASN A 193 3.86 12.17 33.92
N PRO A 194 4.65 13.20 34.27
CA PRO A 194 4.23 14.59 34.12
C PRO A 194 4.13 15.08 32.67
N GLU A 195 4.83 14.46 31.73
CA GLU A 195 4.81 14.84 30.31
C GLU A 195 3.69 14.16 29.52
N LEU A 196 3.33 12.95 29.87
CA LEU A 196 2.24 12.18 29.27
C LEU A 196 0.86 12.69 29.74
N ALA A 197 0.77 13.16 30.99
CA ALA A 197 -0.46 13.72 31.53
C ALA A 197 -0.84 15.08 30.89
N LYS A 198 0.13 15.79 30.32
CA LYS A 198 -0.08 17.19 29.83
C LYS A 198 -0.48 17.32 28.38
N LYS A 199 -0.27 16.34 27.52
CA LYS A 199 -0.41 16.57 26.08
C LYS A 199 -1.22 15.58 25.28
N ASN A 200 -1.31 14.30 25.63
CA ASN A 200 -2.06 13.31 24.84
C ASN A 200 -2.55 12.16 25.75
N ASN A 201 -3.74 11.68 25.46
CA ASN A 201 -4.23 10.46 26.08
C ASN A 201 -3.41 9.27 25.52
N VAL A 202 -2.63 8.60 26.37
CA VAL A 202 -1.79 7.42 25.99
C VAL A 202 -2.59 6.37 25.24
N ARG A 203 -3.90 6.30 25.45
CA ARG A 203 -4.81 5.37 24.77
C ARG A 203 -5.03 5.69 23.27
N ASP A 204 -4.78 6.93 22.85
CA ASP A 204 -4.93 7.31 21.43
C ASP A 204 -3.83 6.69 20.55
N PHE A 205 -2.71 6.28 21.16
CA PHE A 205 -1.59 5.60 20.50
C PHE A 205 -1.64 4.06 20.60
N ALA A 206 -2.56 3.52 21.39
CA ALA A 206 -2.68 2.09 21.58
C ALA A 206 -3.37 1.41 20.40
N THR A 207 -2.92 0.20 20.06
CA THR A 207 -3.58 -0.68 19.10
C THR A 207 -4.92 -1.20 19.66
N ILE A 208 -5.79 -1.70 18.80
CA ILE A 208 -7.07 -2.32 19.22
C ILE A 208 -6.81 -3.49 20.20
N ASN A 209 -5.78 -4.30 19.96
CA ASN A 209 -5.42 -5.40 20.84
C ASN A 209 -5.01 -4.94 22.24
N GLU A 210 -4.18 -3.89 22.32
CA GLU A 210 -3.77 -3.28 23.58
C GLU A 210 -4.95 -2.65 24.32
N LEU A 211 -5.84 -1.95 23.62
CA LEU A 211 -7.06 -1.41 24.20
C LEU A 211 -8.00 -2.50 24.70
N THR A 212 -8.08 -3.63 24.01
CA THR A 212 -8.90 -4.78 24.43
C THR A 212 -8.33 -5.39 25.72
N VAL A 213 -7.01 -5.55 25.82
CA VAL A 213 -6.35 -6.03 27.04
C VAL A 213 -6.58 -5.07 28.20
N LEU A 214 -6.38 -3.76 27.96
CA LEU A 214 -6.65 -2.73 28.97
C LEU A 214 -8.11 -2.75 29.41
N SER A 215 -9.05 -2.88 28.48
CA SER A 215 -10.48 -3.00 28.74
C SER A 215 -10.81 -4.16 29.66
N ASN A 216 -10.26 -5.33 29.38
CA ASN A 216 -10.46 -6.53 30.20
C ASN A 216 -9.90 -6.35 31.62
N LEU A 217 -8.71 -5.76 31.72
CA LEU A 217 -8.08 -5.45 33.01
C LEU A 217 -8.90 -4.43 33.81
N GLU A 218 -9.39 -3.37 33.19
CA GLU A 218 -10.22 -2.34 33.82
C GLU A 218 -11.57 -2.90 34.28
N SER A 219 -12.22 -3.70 33.44
CA SER A 219 -13.47 -4.37 33.78
C SER A 219 -13.31 -5.34 34.94
N HIS A 220 -12.22 -6.15 34.93
CA HIS A 220 -11.90 -7.05 36.03
C HIS A 220 -11.58 -6.29 37.33
N ASN A 221 -10.82 -5.22 37.24
CA ASN A 221 -10.51 -4.35 38.37
C ASN A 221 -11.77 -3.72 38.96
N ALA A 222 -12.66 -3.21 38.11
CA ALA A 222 -13.95 -2.65 38.52
C ALA A 222 -14.83 -3.70 39.24
N GLN A 223 -14.82 -4.95 38.80
CA GLN A 223 -15.53 -6.04 39.43
C GLN A 223 -14.92 -6.35 40.81
N MET A 224 -13.59 -6.44 40.91
CA MET A 224 -12.90 -6.68 42.18
C MET A 224 -13.15 -5.54 43.19
N ILE A 225 -13.25 -4.30 42.74
CA ILE A 225 -13.63 -3.13 43.55
C ILE A 225 -15.04 -3.32 44.11
N LYS A 226 -16.01 -3.71 43.25
CA LYS A 226 -17.40 -3.96 43.66
C LYS A 226 -17.50 -5.06 44.71
N GLU A 227 -16.71 -6.12 44.56
CA GLU A 227 -16.67 -7.25 45.46
C GLU A 227 -15.89 -6.98 46.76
N GLY A 228 -15.26 -5.81 46.89
CA GLY A 228 -14.49 -5.42 48.09
C GLY A 228 -13.17 -6.16 48.27
N LYS A 229 -12.66 -6.81 47.20
CA LYS A 229 -11.36 -7.52 47.25
C LYS A 229 -10.24 -6.51 47.17
N LYS A 230 -9.30 -6.52 48.14
CA LYS A 230 -8.10 -5.68 48.08
C LYS A 230 -7.19 -6.11 46.96
N LYS A 231 -6.59 -5.13 46.23
CA LYS A 231 -5.50 -5.39 45.28
C LYS A 231 -4.45 -6.28 45.89
N ARG A 232 -4.19 -7.47 45.36
CA ARG A 232 -2.95 -8.18 45.60
C ARG A 232 -1.84 -7.38 44.89
N THR A 233 -0.96 -6.80 45.67
CA THR A 233 0.30 -6.24 45.19
C THR A 233 1.10 -7.37 44.58
N VAL A 234 1.40 -7.32 43.30
CA VAL A 234 2.39 -8.16 42.61
C VAL A 234 3.72 -7.42 42.67
#